data_5e651bea69658323ad38d7471c5bb935
#
_entry.id   5e651bea69658323ad38d7471c5bb935
#
_cell.length_a   1.000
_cell.length_b   1.000
_cell.length_c   1.000
_cell.angle_alpha   90.00
_cell.angle_beta   90.00
_cell.angle_gamma   90.00
#
_symmetry.space_group_name_H-M   'P 1'
#
loop_
_entity.id
_entity.type
_entity.pdbx_description
1 polymer ?
#
loop_
_entity_poly.entity_id
_entity_poly.type
_entity_poly.pdbx_seq_one_letter_code
_entity_poly.pdbx_strand_id
1 'polypeptide(L)'
;FVNFKRLLECNNDRMPFASAMIGRSFRNEISPRSGLLRVREFTMAEVEHYVHPERKQHARFHEVAGVSLQFLSAKTQQAGSTDLVTCTIGEAVESGMV
;
A
#
# COMPACT_ATOMS: atom_id res chain seq x y z
N PHE A 1 -5.54 -5.78 11.77
CA PHE A 1 -7.03 -5.63 11.79
C PHE A 1 -7.66 -6.08 13.10
N VAL A 2 -7.11 -7.04 13.83
CA VAL A 2 -7.68 -7.54 15.10
C VAL A 2 -7.84 -6.43 16.14
N ASN A 3 -6.93 -5.47 16.17
CA ASN A 3 -6.94 -4.34 17.12
C ASN A 3 -7.68 -3.10 16.61
N PHE A 4 -8.33 -3.15 15.44
CA PHE A 4 -8.97 -1.98 14.83
C PHE A 4 -9.90 -1.23 15.80
N LYS A 5 -10.82 -1.94 16.45
CA LYS A 5 -11.77 -1.32 17.38
C LYS A 5 -11.07 -0.58 18.51
N ARG A 6 -10.05 -1.19 19.11
CA ARG A 6 -9.27 -0.59 20.19
C ARG A 6 -8.49 0.64 19.72
N LEU A 7 -7.91 0.58 18.51
CA LEU A 7 -7.21 1.71 17.91
C LEU A 7 -8.15 2.86 17.61
N LEU A 8 -9.35 2.57 17.12
CA LEU A 8 -10.39 3.55 16.88
C LEU A 8 -10.83 4.24 18.18
N GLU A 9 -11.10 3.47 19.25
CA GLU A 9 -11.41 3.99 20.57
C GLU A 9 -10.27 4.90 21.09
N CYS A 10 -9.01 4.51 20.94
CA CYS A 10 -7.86 5.34 21.29
C CYS A 10 -7.80 6.66 20.50
N ASN A 11 -8.35 6.68 19.30
CA ASN A 11 -8.48 7.88 18.46
C ASN A 11 -9.82 8.61 18.66
N ASN A 12 -10.51 8.40 19.79
CA ASN A 12 -11.81 8.99 20.11
C ASN A 12 -12.89 8.74 19.05
N ASP A 13 -12.91 7.55 18.48
CA ASP A 13 -13.84 7.11 17.43
C ASP A 13 -13.85 7.98 16.17
N ARG A 14 -12.74 8.67 15.90
CA ARG A 14 -12.61 9.55 14.73
C ARG A 14 -11.92 8.85 13.55
N MET A 15 -12.45 9.06 12.37
CA MET A 15 -11.86 8.64 11.09
C MET A 15 -11.70 9.86 10.17
N PRO A 16 -10.70 9.89 9.28
CA PRO A 16 -9.68 8.85 9.08
C PRO A 16 -8.61 8.85 10.19
N PHE A 17 -7.93 7.74 10.37
CA PHE A 17 -6.72 7.65 11.21
C PHE A 17 -5.74 6.62 10.65
N ALA A 18 -4.50 6.70 11.08
CA ALA A 18 -3.48 5.73 10.75
C ALA A 18 -2.83 5.17 12.00
N SER A 19 -2.46 3.91 11.96
CA SER A 19 -1.60 3.29 12.96
C SER A 19 -0.32 2.79 12.31
N ALA A 20 0.79 2.96 13.00
CA ALA A 20 2.08 2.43 12.59
C ALA A 20 2.65 1.53 13.67
N MET A 21 3.23 0.41 13.27
CA MET A 21 3.94 -0.46 14.19
C MET A 21 5.25 -0.93 13.57
N ILE A 22 6.22 -1.19 14.43
CA ILE A 22 7.45 -1.91 14.10
C ILE A 22 7.46 -3.15 14.97
N GLY A 23 7.62 -4.31 14.37
CA GLY A 23 7.57 -5.56 15.11
C GLY A 23 8.12 -6.73 14.30
N ARG A 24 8.03 -7.90 14.90
CA ARG A 24 8.41 -9.15 14.25
C ARG A 24 7.23 -9.71 13.46
N SER A 25 7.54 -10.13 12.25
CA SER A 25 6.60 -10.83 11.38
C SER A 25 7.14 -12.22 11.06
N PHE A 26 6.21 -13.13 10.80
CA PHE A 26 6.52 -14.54 10.59
C PHE A 26 5.91 -15.00 9.27
N ARG A 27 6.71 -15.76 8.49
CA ARG A 27 6.25 -16.44 7.30
C ARG A 27 6.60 -17.92 7.38
N ASN A 28 5.63 -18.78 7.05
CA ASN A 28 5.88 -20.21 7.00
C ASN A 28 6.57 -20.59 5.68
N GLU A 29 7.86 -20.27 5.58
CA GLU A 29 8.66 -20.61 4.41
C GLU A 29 9.02 -22.11 4.45
N ILE A 30 8.68 -22.83 3.39
CA ILE A 30 8.95 -24.27 3.28
C ILE A 30 10.45 -24.53 3.13
N SER A 31 11.15 -23.69 2.39
CA SER A 31 12.60 -23.77 2.16
C SER A 31 13.25 -22.40 2.34
N PRO A 32 13.58 -21.99 3.56
CA PRO A 32 14.39 -20.79 3.78
C PRO A 32 15.76 -20.97 3.10
N ARG A 33 16.10 -20.03 2.21
CA ARG A 33 17.37 -20.09 1.44
C ARG A 33 17.88 -18.68 1.16
N SER A 34 19.11 -18.61 0.65
CA SER A 34 19.75 -17.35 0.26
C SER A 34 20.03 -16.41 1.43
N GLY A 35 20.55 -16.94 2.54
CA GLY A 35 20.90 -16.15 3.72
C GLY A 35 19.69 -15.44 4.30
N LEU A 36 19.73 -14.09 4.37
CA LEU A 36 18.64 -13.28 4.94
C LEU A 36 17.51 -12.92 3.94
N LEU A 37 17.64 -13.30 2.67
CA LEU A 37 16.62 -12.97 1.64
C LEU A 37 15.32 -13.74 1.83
N ARG A 38 15.38 -14.93 2.41
CA ARG A 38 14.19 -15.75 2.67
C ARG A 38 14.27 -16.39 4.04
N VAL A 39 13.74 -15.69 5.02
CA VAL A 39 13.74 -16.12 6.43
C VAL A 39 12.32 -16.30 6.92
N ARG A 40 12.13 -17.07 7.99
CA ARG A 40 10.81 -17.31 8.59
C ARG A 40 10.41 -16.24 9.60
N GLU A 41 11.36 -15.48 10.09
CA GLU A 41 11.17 -14.39 11.06
C GLU A 41 11.96 -13.17 10.62
N PHE A 42 11.33 -12.02 10.59
CA PHE A 42 11.96 -10.76 10.22
C PHE A 42 11.28 -9.58 10.91
N THR A 43 12.04 -8.51 11.10
CA THR A 43 11.50 -7.24 11.58
C THR A 43 10.90 -6.47 10.41
N MET A 44 9.68 -5.97 10.59
CA MET A 44 9.03 -5.11 9.60
C MET A 44 8.39 -3.90 10.25
N ALA A 45 8.20 -2.86 9.46
CA ALA A 45 7.32 -1.74 9.79
C ALA A 45 6.05 -1.84 8.94
N GLU A 46 4.92 -1.59 9.56
CA GLU A 46 3.62 -1.61 8.92
C GLU A 46 2.88 -0.33 9.27
N VAL A 47 2.24 0.27 8.27
CA VAL A 47 1.36 1.43 8.44
C VAL A 47 0.01 1.09 7.84
N GLU A 48 -1.02 1.16 8.66
CA GLU A 48 -2.40 0.95 8.24
C GLU A 48 -3.16 2.28 8.32
N HIS A 49 -3.68 2.73 7.18
CA HIS A 49 -4.48 3.94 7.08
C HIS A 49 -5.95 3.57 6.89
N TYR A 50 -6.77 3.88 7.89
CA TYR A 50 -8.20 3.57 7.92
C TYR A 50 -9.01 4.78 7.46
N VAL A 51 -9.84 4.57 6.44
CA VAL A 51 -10.69 5.60 5.84
C VAL A 51 -12.13 5.09 5.73
N HIS A 52 -13.08 6.03 5.64
CA HIS A 52 -14.48 5.66 5.39
C HIS A 52 -14.63 5.06 3.98
N PRO A 53 -15.40 3.97 3.80
CA PRO A 53 -15.54 3.30 2.49
C PRO A 53 -15.96 4.25 1.34
N GLU A 54 -16.79 5.25 1.63
CA GLU A 54 -17.29 6.23 0.65
C GLU A 54 -16.41 7.48 0.53
N ARG A 55 -15.33 7.58 1.33
CA ARG A 55 -14.44 8.75 1.38
C ARG A 55 -12.98 8.30 1.34
N LYS A 56 -12.61 7.63 0.25
CA LYS A 56 -11.26 7.10 0.05
C LYS A 56 -10.25 8.12 -0.47
N GLN A 57 -10.70 9.31 -0.85
CA GLN A 57 -9.81 10.38 -1.33
C GLN A 57 -8.92 10.90 -0.20
N HIS A 58 -7.64 10.99 -0.48
CA HIS A 58 -6.68 11.55 0.46
C HIS A 58 -6.58 13.07 0.26
N ALA A 59 -6.77 13.85 1.34
CA ALA A 59 -6.80 15.31 1.26
C ALA A 59 -5.49 15.94 0.68
N ARG A 60 -4.36 15.26 0.85
CA ARG A 60 -3.05 15.70 0.34
C ARG A 60 -2.67 15.07 -1.01
N PHE A 61 -3.61 14.45 -1.72
CA PHE A 61 -3.32 13.84 -3.02
C PHE A 61 -2.74 14.84 -4.02
N HIS A 62 -3.20 16.07 -3.99
CA HIS A 62 -2.72 17.16 -4.85
C HIS A 62 -1.20 17.42 -4.73
N GLU A 63 -0.59 17.10 -3.59
CA GLU A 63 0.86 17.28 -3.36
C GLU A 63 1.69 16.28 -4.18
N VAL A 64 1.13 15.13 -4.53
CA VAL A 64 1.81 14.05 -5.25
C VAL A 64 1.28 13.82 -6.66
N ALA A 65 0.15 14.39 -7.00
CA ALA A 65 -0.51 14.18 -8.29
C ALA A 65 0.38 14.49 -9.49
N GLY A 66 1.28 15.46 -9.37
CA GLY A 66 2.23 15.86 -10.43
C GLY A 66 3.51 15.02 -10.49
N VAL A 67 3.70 14.05 -9.61
CA VAL A 67 4.89 13.19 -9.61
C VAL A 67 4.78 12.18 -10.75
N SER A 68 5.79 12.12 -11.63
CA SER A 68 5.86 11.14 -12.71
C SER A 68 6.45 9.82 -12.23
N LEU A 69 5.78 8.73 -12.58
CA LEU A 69 6.20 7.36 -12.32
C LEU A 69 6.10 6.51 -13.57
N GLN A 70 6.78 5.36 -13.55
CA GLN A 70 6.64 4.32 -14.57
C GLN A 70 5.65 3.28 -14.10
N PHE A 71 4.62 3.03 -14.90
CA PHE A 71 3.55 2.08 -14.60
C PHE A 71 3.57 0.92 -15.58
N LEU A 72 3.41 -0.29 -15.07
CA LEU A 72 3.06 -1.47 -15.84
C LEU A 72 1.56 -1.73 -15.66
N SER A 73 0.74 -1.19 -16.56
CA SER A 73 -0.72 -1.26 -16.43
C SER A 73 -1.25 -2.69 -16.57
N ALA A 74 -2.38 -2.97 -15.94
CA ALA A 74 -3.08 -4.25 -16.11
C ALA A 74 -3.39 -4.55 -17.59
N LYS A 75 -3.78 -3.54 -18.37
CA LYS A 75 -4.04 -3.66 -19.80
C LYS A 75 -2.80 -4.10 -20.60
N THR A 76 -1.63 -3.52 -20.28
CA THR A 76 -0.35 -3.90 -20.89
C THR A 76 -0.01 -5.35 -20.57
N GLN A 77 -0.15 -5.75 -19.29
CA GLN A 77 0.11 -7.11 -18.85
C GLN A 77 -0.84 -8.15 -19.51
N GLN A 78 -2.13 -7.83 -19.64
CA GLN A 78 -3.11 -8.67 -20.30
C GLN A 78 -2.81 -8.85 -21.81
N ALA A 79 -2.20 -7.85 -22.43
CA ALA A 79 -1.72 -7.93 -23.82
C ALA A 79 -0.39 -8.72 -23.97
N GLY A 80 0.17 -9.21 -22.88
CA GLY A 80 1.44 -9.96 -22.89
C GLY A 80 2.68 -9.07 -23.08
N SER A 81 2.53 -7.74 -22.94
CA SER A 81 3.65 -6.79 -23.04
C SER A 81 4.18 -6.44 -21.65
N THR A 82 5.45 -6.04 -21.60
CA THR A 82 6.13 -5.50 -20.43
C THR A 82 6.49 -4.03 -20.59
N ASP A 83 5.90 -3.35 -21.59
CA ASP A 83 6.17 -1.94 -21.86
C ASP A 83 5.66 -1.07 -20.71
N LEU A 84 6.52 -0.16 -20.25
CA LEU A 84 6.19 0.78 -19.19
C LEU A 84 5.63 2.07 -19.78
N VAL A 85 4.58 2.58 -19.16
CA VAL A 85 4.00 3.89 -19.46
C VAL A 85 4.47 4.88 -18.40
N THR A 86 5.09 5.97 -18.83
CA THR A 86 5.46 7.06 -17.93
C THR A 86 4.38 8.12 -17.96
N CYS A 87 3.75 8.35 -16.82
CA CYS A 87 2.77 9.43 -16.64
C CYS A 87 2.77 9.90 -15.18
N THR A 88 2.05 10.97 -14.91
CA THR A 88 1.88 11.45 -13.54
C THR A 88 0.92 10.56 -12.75
N ILE A 89 1.03 10.58 -11.43
CA ILE A 89 0.11 9.86 -10.54
C ILE A 89 -1.33 10.35 -10.78
N GLY A 90 -1.54 11.66 -10.99
CA GLY A 90 -2.84 12.23 -11.32
C GLY A 90 -3.44 11.63 -12.59
N GLU A 91 -2.68 11.63 -13.69
CA GLU A 91 -3.09 11.02 -14.96
C GLU A 91 -3.38 9.53 -14.83
N ALA A 92 -2.58 8.80 -14.05
CA ALA A 92 -2.79 7.38 -13.81
C ALA A 92 -4.12 7.09 -13.08
N VAL A 93 -4.48 7.92 -12.09
CA VAL A 93 -5.75 7.82 -11.37
C VAL A 93 -6.93 8.23 -12.27
N GLU A 94 -6.84 9.34 -13.00
CA GLU A 94 -7.91 9.82 -13.89
C GLU A 94 -8.19 8.84 -15.03
N SER A 95 -7.17 8.18 -15.55
CA SER A 95 -7.32 7.17 -16.61
C SER A 95 -7.79 5.80 -16.09
N GLY A 96 -7.87 5.61 -14.78
CA GLY A 96 -8.20 4.32 -14.17
C GLY A 96 -7.09 3.27 -14.35
N MET A 97 -5.86 3.71 -14.50
CA MET A 97 -4.69 2.81 -14.60
C MET A 97 -4.34 2.20 -13.25
N VAL A 98 -4.62 2.91 -12.16
CA VAL A 98 -4.41 2.55 -10.76
C VAL A 98 -5.66 2.87 -9.93
#